data_c58e47b7a10936f42f43fdf81079b3c1
#
_entry.id   c58e47b7a10936f42f43fdf81079b3c1
#
_cell.length_a   1.000
_cell.length_b   1.000
_cell.length_c   1.000
_cell.angle_alpha   90.00
_cell.angle_beta   90.00
_cell.angle_gamma   90.00
#
_symmetry.space_group_name_H-M   'P 1'
#
loop_
_entity.id
_entity.type
_entity.pdbx_description
1 polymer ?
#
loop_
_entity_poly.entity_id
_entity_poly.type
_entity_poly.pdbx_seq_one_letter_code
_entity_poly.pdbx_strand_id
1 'polypeptide(L)'
;MESPFTYILITLFFSSILLSIIFFMTWQTMGKQKYALMFSLSFLASTVLWANSLFKSLFLSHELYWMIGCSVSMLSVVLGTWGHCLRTNTKIHPATLLGIGVFGMMLTYYFTYISPHLGLRMSLYLYVDVLLLMITSVVIIKHRTKSRPAEIGASLMHFIFAMCILVAASIALSQGREMDVELIKLYAIVNFTALPAAYVGMSVFVIYMLASDLAEEMKLLAMTDPLTDCFNRRGFYSHAKQKLLELQKQPQHACLIYWDIDKFKA
;
A
#
# COMPACT_ATOMS: atom_id res chain seq x y z
N MET A 1 -23.93 -12.20 -24.30
CA MET A 1 -24.04 -11.83 -22.85
C MET A 1 -22.64 -11.56 -22.35
N GLU A 2 -22.39 -10.37 -21.87
CA GLU A 2 -21.10 -10.02 -21.26
C GLU A 2 -20.92 -10.89 -20.01
N SER A 3 -19.70 -11.40 -19.82
CA SER A 3 -19.44 -12.25 -18.66
C SER A 3 -19.48 -11.42 -17.36
N PRO A 4 -19.93 -11.98 -16.23
CA PRO A 4 -19.91 -11.26 -14.94
C PRO A 4 -18.54 -10.66 -14.59
N PHE A 5 -17.46 -11.26 -15.07
CA PHE A 5 -16.09 -10.77 -14.90
C PHE A 5 -15.83 -9.41 -15.57
N THR A 6 -16.51 -9.10 -16.68
CA THR A 6 -16.38 -7.81 -17.36
C THR A 6 -16.79 -6.65 -16.47
N TYR A 7 -17.89 -6.79 -15.73
CA TYR A 7 -18.36 -5.76 -14.79
C TYR A 7 -17.38 -5.54 -13.64
N ILE A 8 -16.77 -6.62 -13.14
CA ILE A 8 -15.74 -6.53 -12.10
C ILE A 8 -14.52 -5.76 -12.64
N LEU A 9 -14.06 -6.07 -13.85
CA LEU A 9 -12.93 -5.37 -14.47
C LEU A 9 -13.22 -3.88 -14.69
N ILE A 10 -14.43 -3.53 -15.15
CA ILE A 10 -14.85 -2.14 -15.31
C ILE A 10 -14.86 -1.41 -13.96
N THR A 11 -15.37 -2.04 -12.91
CA THR A 11 -15.37 -1.46 -11.55
C THR A 11 -13.95 -1.24 -11.04
N LEU A 12 -13.06 -2.20 -11.21
CA LEU A 12 -11.67 -2.09 -10.82
C LEU A 12 -10.93 -1.00 -11.62
N PHE A 13 -11.21 -0.88 -12.92
CA PHE A 13 -10.65 0.16 -13.78
C PHE A 13 -11.03 1.57 -13.28
N PHE A 14 -12.32 1.85 -13.09
CA PHE A 14 -12.75 3.16 -12.61
C PHE A 14 -12.31 3.44 -11.18
N SER A 15 -12.34 2.44 -10.30
CA SER A 15 -11.85 2.59 -8.92
C SER A 15 -10.35 2.95 -8.89
N SER A 16 -9.54 2.35 -9.77
CA SER A 16 -8.11 2.65 -9.86
C SER A 16 -7.85 4.08 -10.32
N ILE A 17 -8.60 4.57 -11.31
CA ILE A 17 -8.51 5.95 -11.79
C ILE A 17 -8.84 6.92 -10.64
N LEU A 18 -9.96 6.70 -9.97
CA LEU A 18 -10.38 7.56 -8.85
C LEU A 18 -9.33 7.59 -7.74
N LEU A 19 -8.80 6.44 -7.35
CA LEU A 19 -7.78 6.35 -6.31
C LEU A 19 -6.47 7.01 -6.75
N SER A 20 -6.06 6.83 -8.01
CA SER A 20 -4.88 7.52 -8.54
C SER A 20 -5.04 9.03 -8.47
N ILE A 21 -6.21 9.56 -8.85
CA ILE A 21 -6.52 11.00 -8.77
C ILE A 21 -6.53 11.48 -7.31
N ILE A 22 -7.18 10.76 -6.40
CA ILE A 22 -7.24 11.10 -4.96
C ILE A 22 -5.84 11.20 -4.39
N PHE A 23 -4.97 10.19 -4.62
CA PHE A 23 -3.60 10.23 -4.11
C PHE A 23 -2.73 11.29 -4.79
N PHE A 24 -2.98 11.61 -6.06
CA PHE A 24 -2.32 12.72 -6.74
C PHE A 24 -2.71 14.07 -6.13
N MET A 25 -4.00 14.29 -5.89
CA MET A 25 -4.47 15.48 -5.18
C MET A 25 -3.91 15.56 -3.75
N THR A 26 -3.88 14.44 -3.04
CA THR A 26 -3.24 14.33 -1.72
C THR A 26 -1.77 14.74 -1.78
N TRP A 27 -1.02 14.26 -2.78
CA TRP A 27 0.36 14.68 -2.99
C TRP A 27 0.49 16.20 -3.21
N GLN A 28 -0.40 16.81 -3.98
CA GLN A 28 -0.36 18.25 -4.23
C GLN A 28 -0.68 19.09 -2.99
N THR A 29 -1.61 18.62 -2.14
CA THR A 29 -2.12 19.37 -0.99
C THR A 29 -1.32 19.11 0.31
N MET A 30 -0.68 17.95 0.46
CA MET A 30 0.08 17.58 1.65
C MET A 30 1.59 17.80 1.48
N GLY A 31 2.02 19.00 1.14
CA GLY A 31 3.44 19.38 1.08
C GLY A 31 4.29 18.53 0.12
N LYS A 32 3.69 17.97 -0.94
CA LYS A 32 4.35 17.12 -1.96
C LYS A 32 5.08 15.89 -1.38
N GLN A 33 4.48 15.24 -0.41
CA GLN A 33 5.02 14.04 0.21
C GLN A 33 5.20 12.91 -0.82
N LYS A 34 6.44 12.45 -1.02
CA LYS A 34 6.82 11.48 -2.08
C LYS A 34 6.03 10.17 -1.98
N TYR A 35 5.67 9.71 -0.80
CA TYR A 35 4.89 8.48 -0.61
C TYR A 35 3.48 8.57 -1.21
N ALA A 36 2.83 9.75 -1.13
CA ALA A 36 1.52 9.94 -1.74
C ALA A 36 1.59 9.87 -3.27
N LEU A 37 2.66 10.39 -3.88
CA LEU A 37 2.91 10.24 -5.31
C LEU A 37 3.13 8.77 -5.69
N MET A 38 3.86 7.98 -4.88
CA MET A 38 4.06 6.56 -5.15
C MET A 38 2.73 5.79 -5.10
N PHE A 39 1.83 6.10 -4.16
CA PHE A 39 0.48 5.52 -4.14
C PHE A 39 -0.32 5.90 -5.39
N SER A 40 -0.29 7.18 -5.82
CA SER A 40 -0.92 7.59 -7.06
C SER A 40 -0.41 6.80 -8.27
N LEU A 41 0.91 6.67 -8.42
CA LEU A 41 1.53 5.92 -9.52
C LEU A 41 1.21 4.41 -9.45
N SER A 42 1.11 3.83 -8.26
CA SER A 42 0.69 2.44 -8.04
C SER A 42 -0.73 2.22 -8.57
N PHE A 43 -1.68 3.09 -8.24
CA PHE A 43 -3.05 2.99 -8.74
C PHE A 43 -3.16 3.34 -10.22
N LEU A 44 -2.31 4.23 -10.75
CA LEU A 44 -2.23 4.47 -12.19
C LEU A 44 -1.74 3.21 -12.94
N ALA A 45 -0.72 2.54 -12.44
CA ALA A 45 -0.28 1.25 -12.99
C ALA A 45 -1.41 0.21 -12.93
N SER A 46 -2.15 0.13 -11.83
CA SER A 46 -3.34 -0.73 -11.74
C SER A 46 -4.41 -0.37 -12.77
N THR A 47 -4.61 0.93 -13.07
CA THR A 47 -5.51 1.36 -14.14
C THR A 47 -5.09 0.80 -15.49
N VAL A 48 -3.79 0.85 -15.81
CA VAL A 48 -3.24 0.25 -17.04
C VAL A 48 -3.43 -1.28 -17.05
N LEU A 49 -3.26 -1.95 -15.91
CA LEU A 49 -3.51 -3.38 -15.77
C LEU A 49 -4.96 -3.75 -16.12
N TRP A 50 -5.92 -3.03 -15.57
CA TRP A 50 -7.34 -3.30 -15.82
C TRP A 50 -7.76 -2.92 -17.24
N ALA A 51 -7.19 -1.84 -17.80
CA ALA A 51 -7.34 -1.50 -19.22
C ALA A 51 -6.80 -2.63 -20.12
N ASN A 52 -5.59 -3.13 -19.84
CA ASN A 52 -5.02 -4.28 -20.55
C ASN A 52 -5.98 -5.49 -20.53
N SER A 53 -6.61 -5.75 -19.38
CA SER A 53 -7.56 -6.86 -19.22
C SER A 53 -8.87 -6.64 -19.99
N LEU A 54 -9.41 -5.41 -20.00
CA LEU A 54 -10.62 -5.04 -20.72
C LEU A 54 -10.44 -5.09 -22.24
N PHE A 55 -9.28 -4.66 -22.73
CA PHE A 55 -8.95 -4.58 -24.15
C PHE A 55 -8.16 -5.80 -24.65
N LYS A 56 -8.28 -6.95 -23.99
CA LYS A 56 -7.61 -8.20 -24.35
C LYS A 56 -7.74 -8.57 -25.83
N SER A 57 -8.90 -8.31 -26.43
CA SER A 57 -9.18 -8.63 -27.84
C SER A 57 -8.38 -7.82 -28.87
N LEU A 58 -7.73 -6.72 -28.45
CA LEU A 58 -6.88 -5.90 -29.31
C LEU A 58 -5.46 -6.45 -29.48
N PHE A 59 -5.06 -7.42 -28.65
CA PHE A 59 -3.73 -7.99 -28.70
C PHE A 59 -3.63 -9.12 -29.72
N LEU A 60 -2.61 -9.03 -30.59
CA LEU A 60 -2.32 -10.04 -31.61
C LEU A 60 -1.80 -11.35 -31.01
N SER A 61 -1.13 -11.28 -29.86
CA SER A 61 -0.58 -12.46 -29.17
C SER A 61 -1.05 -12.50 -27.71
N HIS A 62 -1.47 -13.70 -27.29
CA HIS A 62 -1.89 -13.94 -25.90
C HIS A 62 -0.72 -13.81 -24.93
N GLU A 63 0.48 -14.19 -25.36
CA GLU A 63 1.70 -14.10 -24.55
C GLU A 63 2.08 -12.65 -24.28
N LEU A 64 1.99 -11.78 -25.30
CA LEU A 64 2.27 -10.35 -25.15
C LEU A 64 1.26 -9.69 -24.19
N TYR A 65 -0.03 -9.95 -24.36
CA TYR A 65 -1.09 -9.51 -23.45
C TYR A 65 -0.77 -9.91 -22.00
N TRP A 66 -0.41 -11.19 -21.81
CA TRP A 66 -0.09 -11.74 -20.50
C TRP A 66 1.13 -11.09 -19.88
N MET A 67 2.22 -10.95 -20.64
CA MET A 67 3.46 -10.33 -20.17
C MET A 67 3.27 -8.86 -19.75
N ILE A 68 2.52 -8.09 -20.53
CA ILE A 68 2.19 -6.70 -20.17
C ILE A 68 1.40 -6.68 -18.86
N GLY A 69 0.38 -7.52 -18.72
CA GLY A 69 -0.43 -7.62 -17.52
C GLY A 69 0.41 -7.94 -16.27
N CYS A 70 1.27 -8.97 -16.34
CA CYS A 70 2.16 -9.34 -15.24
C CYS A 70 3.14 -8.22 -14.87
N SER A 71 3.75 -7.57 -15.90
CA SER A 71 4.70 -6.46 -15.67
C SER A 71 4.07 -5.29 -14.94
N VAL A 72 2.86 -4.92 -15.37
CA VAL A 72 2.14 -3.77 -14.79
C VAL A 72 1.60 -4.10 -13.41
N SER A 73 1.17 -5.35 -13.15
CA SER A 73 0.80 -5.82 -11.81
C SER A 73 1.97 -5.68 -10.84
N MET A 74 3.10 -6.27 -11.16
CA MET A 74 4.31 -6.18 -10.33
C MET A 74 4.75 -4.73 -10.12
N LEU A 75 4.72 -3.89 -11.15
CA LEU A 75 5.07 -2.47 -11.03
C LEU A 75 4.14 -1.76 -10.05
N SER A 76 2.83 -2.02 -10.11
CA SER A 76 1.85 -1.46 -9.18
C SER A 76 2.18 -1.83 -7.74
N VAL A 77 2.43 -3.10 -7.44
CA VAL A 77 2.74 -3.57 -6.08
C VAL A 77 4.09 -3.05 -5.60
N VAL A 78 5.13 -3.02 -6.46
CA VAL A 78 6.44 -2.41 -6.14
C VAL A 78 6.29 -0.94 -5.74
N LEU A 79 5.54 -0.16 -6.52
CA LEU A 79 5.30 1.27 -6.24
C LEU A 79 4.54 1.47 -4.93
N GLY A 80 3.51 0.66 -4.67
CA GLY A 80 2.75 0.68 -3.42
C GLY A 80 3.64 0.35 -2.21
N THR A 81 4.43 -0.72 -2.30
CA THR A 81 5.41 -1.11 -1.26
C THR A 81 6.43 0.00 -1.02
N TRP A 82 6.96 0.60 -2.09
CA TRP A 82 7.90 1.72 -1.97
C TRP A 82 7.25 2.95 -1.31
N GLY A 83 6.00 3.25 -1.64
CA GLY A 83 5.23 4.29 -0.96
C GLY A 83 5.18 4.09 0.55
N HIS A 84 4.90 2.87 1.02
CA HIS A 84 4.92 2.54 2.45
C HIS A 84 6.31 2.63 3.07
N CYS A 85 7.36 2.20 2.37
CA CYS A 85 8.75 2.35 2.82
C CYS A 85 9.14 3.83 2.99
N LEU A 86 8.75 4.70 2.07
CA LEU A 86 8.97 6.14 2.16
C LEU A 86 8.22 6.76 3.34
N ARG A 87 6.94 6.40 3.55
CA ARG A 87 6.14 6.91 4.66
C ARG A 87 6.72 6.54 6.01
N THR A 88 7.22 5.32 6.15
CA THR A 88 7.78 4.80 7.41
C THR A 88 9.27 5.08 7.57
N ASN A 89 9.91 5.77 6.62
CA ASN A 89 11.35 6.01 6.59
C ASN A 89 12.18 4.72 6.74
N THR A 90 11.70 3.64 6.14
CA THR A 90 12.37 2.33 6.20
C THR A 90 13.60 2.32 5.27
N LYS A 91 14.71 1.70 5.73
CA LYS A 91 15.96 1.62 4.98
C LYS A 91 15.97 0.62 3.80
N ILE A 92 14.82 0.14 3.35
CA ILE A 92 14.74 -0.72 2.17
C ILE A 92 14.97 0.13 0.93
N HIS A 93 16.05 -0.18 0.20
CA HIS A 93 16.40 0.57 -1.00
C HIS A 93 15.41 0.24 -2.14
N PRO A 94 14.93 1.23 -2.92
CA PRO A 94 13.98 0.98 -4.01
C PRO A 94 14.50 0.01 -5.06
N ALA A 95 15.83 -0.02 -5.31
CA ALA A 95 16.43 -0.98 -6.22
C ALA A 95 16.25 -2.44 -5.77
N THR A 96 16.14 -2.70 -4.46
CA THR A 96 15.84 -4.06 -3.94
C THR A 96 14.43 -4.49 -4.34
N LEU A 97 13.43 -3.60 -4.17
CA LEU A 97 12.06 -3.89 -4.55
C LEU A 97 11.92 -4.08 -6.07
N LEU A 98 12.56 -3.21 -6.84
CA LEU A 98 12.63 -3.33 -8.31
C LEU A 98 13.35 -4.62 -8.72
N GLY A 99 14.45 -4.99 -8.06
CA GLY A 99 15.18 -6.23 -8.33
C GLY A 99 14.32 -7.48 -8.12
N ILE A 100 13.49 -7.49 -7.06
CA ILE A 100 12.52 -8.58 -6.81
C ILE A 100 11.50 -8.65 -7.96
N GLY A 101 10.94 -7.51 -8.38
CA GLY A 101 10.00 -7.44 -9.50
C GLY A 101 10.62 -7.90 -10.83
N VAL A 102 11.81 -7.38 -11.16
CA VAL A 102 12.54 -7.76 -12.39
C VAL A 102 12.89 -9.25 -12.40
N PHE A 103 13.35 -9.80 -11.28
CA PHE A 103 13.61 -11.22 -11.15
C PHE A 103 12.35 -12.07 -11.40
N GLY A 104 11.22 -11.69 -10.79
CA GLY A 104 9.93 -12.34 -11.04
C GLY A 104 9.52 -12.27 -12.52
N MET A 105 9.75 -11.11 -13.17
CA MET A 105 9.48 -10.96 -14.61
C MET A 105 10.36 -11.83 -15.49
N MET A 106 11.65 -11.96 -15.17
CA MET A 106 12.56 -12.85 -15.89
C MET A 106 12.09 -14.31 -15.81
N LEU A 107 11.66 -14.76 -14.62
CA LEU A 107 11.10 -16.11 -14.46
C LEU A 107 9.78 -16.28 -15.24
N THR A 108 8.88 -15.30 -15.17
CA THR A 108 7.60 -15.33 -15.92
C THR A 108 7.86 -15.35 -17.43
N TYR A 109 8.83 -14.57 -17.92
CA TYR A 109 9.26 -14.57 -19.31
C TYR A 109 9.83 -15.94 -19.72
N TYR A 110 10.70 -16.53 -18.91
CA TYR A 110 11.28 -17.84 -19.16
C TYR A 110 10.21 -18.92 -19.35
N PHE A 111 9.22 -18.98 -18.43
CA PHE A 111 8.12 -19.96 -18.51
C PHE A 111 7.00 -19.58 -19.47
N THR A 112 7.08 -18.42 -20.10
CA THR A 112 6.17 -18.04 -21.20
C THR A 112 6.75 -18.37 -22.55
N TYR A 113 8.05 -18.09 -22.81
CA TYR A 113 8.63 -18.15 -24.15
C TYR A 113 9.70 -19.24 -24.33
N ILE A 114 10.49 -19.56 -23.29
CA ILE A 114 11.65 -20.46 -23.41
C ILE A 114 11.26 -21.89 -23.03
N SER A 115 10.62 -22.08 -21.91
CA SER A 115 10.12 -23.38 -21.43
C SER A 115 8.66 -23.26 -21.01
N PRO A 116 7.72 -23.25 -21.99
CA PRO A 116 6.31 -22.97 -21.71
C PRO A 116 5.73 -23.89 -20.64
N HIS A 117 5.21 -23.28 -19.57
CA HIS A 117 4.60 -23.98 -18.46
C HIS A 117 3.48 -23.13 -17.87
N LEU A 118 2.22 -23.52 -18.11
CA LEU A 118 1.04 -22.73 -17.79
C LEU A 118 0.99 -22.35 -16.30
N GLY A 119 1.07 -23.33 -15.41
CA GLY A 119 0.99 -23.11 -13.97
C GLY A 119 2.09 -22.20 -13.43
N LEU A 120 3.34 -22.37 -13.88
CA LEU A 120 4.45 -21.52 -13.43
C LEU A 120 4.32 -20.08 -13.93
N ARG A 121 3.99 -19.87 -15.21
CA ARG A 121 3.81 -18.50 -15.72
C ARG A 121 2.64 -17.76 -15.05
N MET A 122 1.58 -18.48 -14.62
CA MET A 122 0.42 -17.90 -13.94
C MET A 122 0.68 -17.65 -12.45
N SER A 123 1.56 -18.41 -11.80
CA SER A 123 1.76 -18.34 -10.36
C SER A 123 2.95 -17.47 -9.95
N LEU A 124 4.03 -17.42 -10.73
CA LEU A 124 5.28 -16.78 -10.30
C LEU A 124 5.13 -15.28 -10.02
N TYR A 125 4.46 -14.53 -10.89
CA TYR A 125 4.24 -13.10 -10.64
C TYR A 125 3.36 -12.87 -9.40
N LEU A 126 2.37 -13.75 -9.15
CA LEU A 126 1.53 -13.69 -7.96
C LEU A 126 2.33 -13.97 -6.68
N TYR A 127 3.27 -14.93 -6.70
CA TYR A 127 4.15 -15.17 -5.55
C TYR A 127 5.05 -13.98 -5.26
N VAL A 128 5.50 -13.25 -6.28
CA VAL A 128 6.23 -11.99 -6.11
C VAL A 128 5.33 -10.92 -5.50
N ASP A 129 4.09 -10.79 -5.96
CA ASP A 129 3.11 -9.86 -5.40
C ASP A 129 2.81 -10.21 -3.92
N VAL A 130 2.66 -11.50 -3.58
CA VAL A 130 2.52 -11.96 -2.18
C VAL A 130 3.71 -11.53 -1.34
N LEU A 131 4.94 -11.78 -1.80
CA LEU A 131 6.15 -11.40 -1.09
C LEU A 131 6.20 -9.88 -0.82
N LEU A 132 5.92 -9.06 -1.82
CA LEU A 132 5.91 -7.61 -1.69
C LEU A 132 4.80 -7.10 -0.74
N LEU A 133 3.60 -7.68 -0.80
CA LEU A 133 2.50 -7.36 0.11
C LEU A 133 2.81 -7.76 1.56
N MET A 134 3.48 -8.89 1.77
CA MET A 134 3.95 -9.32 3.09
C MET A 134 5.02 -8.37 3.63
N ILE A 135 5.97 -7.94 2.78
CA ILE A 135 6.96 -6.92 3.13
C ILE A 135 6.24 -5.63 3.54
N THR A 136 5.22 -5.21 2.77
CA THR A 136 4.43 -4.01 3.07
C THR A 136 3.73 -4.12 4.42
N SER A 137 3.06 -5.24 4.70
CA SER A 137 2.40 -5.49 5.98
C SER A 137 3.38 -5.39 7.16
N VAL A 138 4.56 -6.03 7.04
CA VAL A 138 5.62 -5.99 8.06
C VAL A 138 6.19 -4.59 8.22
N VAL A 139 6.43 -3.86 7.13
CA VAL A 139 6.95 -2.49 7.15
C VAL A 139 5.99 -1.57 7.91
N ILE A 140 4.69 -1.64 7.62
CA ILE A 140 3.68 -0.81 8.28
C ILE A 140 3.64 -1.09 9.79
N ILE A 141 3.59 -2.36 10.21
CA ILE A 141 3.42 -2.72 11.62
C ILE A 141 4.69 -2.53 12.44
N LYS A 142 5.88 -2.79 11.87
CA LYS A 142 7.16 -2.72 12.57
C LYS A 142 7.62 -1.28 12.80
N HIS A 143 7.34 -0.38 11.87
CA HIS A 143 7.80 1.01 11.90
C HIS A 143 6.70 2.00 12.34
N ARG A 144 5.64 1.51 12.96
CA ARG A 144 4.62 2.38 13.56
C ARG A 144 5.21 3.18 14.72
N THR A 145 4.96 4.47 14.75
CA THR A 145 5.44 5.37 15.80
C THR A 145 4.61 5.27 17.09
N LYS A 146 3.34 4.96 16.97
CA LYS A 146 2.38 4.73 18.07
C LYS A 146 1.41 3.61 17.62
N SER A 147 0.70 3.00 18.60
CA SER A 147 -0.35 2.02 18.28
C SER A 147 -1.57 2.73 17.67
N ARG A 148 -1.54 2.99 16.37
CA ARG A 148 -2.63 3.64 15.63
C ARG A 148 -3.51 2.59 14.97
N PRO A 149 -4.85 2.65 15.16
CA PRO A 149 -5.78 1.71 14.51
C PRO A 149 -5.65 1.67 12.99
N ALA A 150 -5.34 2.82 12.36
CA ALA A 150 -5.15 2.93 10.92
C ALA A 150 -4.00 2.06 10.40
N GLU A 151 -2.85 2.06 11.10
CA GLU A 151 -1.67 1.27 10.71
C GLU A 151 -1.89 -0.22 10.92
N ILE A 152 -2.58 -0.59 12.02
CA ILE A 152 -2.95 -2.00 12.26
C ILE A 152 -3.91 -2.48 11.18
N GLY A 153 -4.94 -1.70 10.85
CA GLY A 153 -5.90 -2.02 9.81
C GLY A 153 -5.25 -2.13 8.44
N ALA A 154 -4.37 -1.18 8.07
CA ALA A 154 -3.65 -1.20 6.81
C ALA A 154 -2.74 -2.45 6.71
N SER A 155 -1.96 -2.75 7.74
CA SER A 155 -1.12 -3.94 7.78
C SER A 155 -1.93 -5.23 7.65
N LEU A 156 -3.04 -5.34 8.39
CA LEU A 156 -3.93 -6.49 8.34
C LEU A 156 -4.56 -6.68 6.97
N MET A 157 -4.99 -5.59 6.31
CA MET A 157 -5.56 -5.66 4.95
C MET A 157 -4.54 -6.13 3.92
N HIS A 158 -3.29 -5.65 3.98
CA HIS A 158 -2.22 -6.14 3.11
C HIS A 158 -1.91 -7.61 3.36
N PHE A 159 -1.91 -8.05 4.62
CA PHE A 159 -1.71 -9.45 4.99
C PHE A 159 -2.83 -10.34 4.46
N ILE A 160 -4.11 -9.97 4.69
CA ILE A 160 -5.26 -10.73 4.20
C ILE A 160 -5.22 -10.83 2.68
N PHE A 161 -4.92 -9.73 2.00
CA PHE A 161 -4.83 -9.73 0.54
C PHE A 161 -3.69 -10.63 0.04
N ALA A 162 -2.52 -10.59 0.68
CA ALA A 162 -1.42 -11.50 0.38
C ALA A 162 -1.85 -12.97 0.53
N MET A 163 -2.62 -13.32 1.55
CA MET A 163 -3.15 -14.68 1.73
C MET A 163 -4.14 -15.08 0.63
N CYS A 164 -5.03 -14.17 0.22
CA CYS A 164 -5.94 -14.43 -0.91
C CYS A 164 -5.18 -14.68 -2.22
N ILE A 165 -4.17 -13.85 -2.52
CA ILE A 165 -3.31 -14.03 -3.71
C ILE A 165 -2.49 -15.31 -3.60
N LEU A 166 -2.00 -15.68 -2.41
CA LEU A 166 -1.27 -16.93 -2.19
C LEU A 166 -2.12 -18.15 -2.55
N VAL A 167 -3.40 -18.15 -2.16
CA VAL A 167 -4.35 -19.22 -2.53
C VAL A 167 -4.53 -19.25 -4.05
N ALA A 168 -4.76 -18.08 -4.69
CA ALA A 168 -4.90 -18.00 -6.14
C ALA A 168 -3.62 -18.47 -6.87
N ALA A 169 -2.44 -18.08 -6.39
CA ALA A 169 -1.14 -18.52 -6.93
C ALA A 169 -0.96 -20.04 -6.82
N SER A 170 -1.38 -20.64 -5.71
CA SER A 170 -1.29 -22.09 -5.50
C SER A 170 -2.23 -22.86 -6.43
N ILE A 171 -3.46 -22.36 -6.65
CA ILE A 171 -4.39 -22.93 -7.65
C ILE A 171 -3.81 -22.77 -9.04
N ALA A 172 -3.24 -21.61 -9.38
CA ALA A 172 -2.59 -21.40 -10.67
C ALA A 172 -1.42 -22.37 -10.90
N LEU A 173 -0.60 -22.60 -9.88
CA LEU A 173 0.53 -23.54 -9.95
C LEU A 173 0.07 -24.99 -10.22
N SER A 174 -1.07 -25.38 -9.66
CA SER A 174 -1.65 -26.72 -9.82
C SER A 174 -2.09 -27.03 -11.25
N GLN A 175 -2.20 -26.02 -12.15
CA GLN A 175 -2.48 -26.25 -13.57
C GLN A 175 -1.45 -27.16 -14.28
N GLY A 176 -0.21 -27.17 -13.78
CA GLY A 176 0.84 -27.91 -14.48
C GLY A 176 1.18 -27.26 -15.84
N ARG A 177 1.39 -28.09 -16.86
CA ARG A 177 1.70 -27.61 -18.23
C ARG A 177 0.46 -27.41 -19.09
N GLU A 178 -0.59 -28.17 -18.85
CA GLU A 178 -1.82 -28.20 -19.61
C GLU A 178 -2.94 -27.44 -18.89
N MET A 179 -3.89 -26.94 -19.66
CA MET A 179 -4.99 -26.18 -19.13
C MET A 179 -6.08 -27.10 -18.56
N ASP A 180 -6.30 -27.03 -17.24
CA ASP A 180 -7.47 -27.61 -16.60
C ASP A 180 -8.54 -26.53 -16.44
N VAL A 181 -9.68 -26.73 -17.08
CA VAL A 181 -10.78 -25.77 -17.13
C VAL A 181 -11.39 -25.53 -15.76
N GLU A 182 -11.48 -26.53 -14.90
CA GLU A 182 -12.05 -26.38 -13.55
C GLU A 182 -11.09 -25.62 -12.63
N LEU A 183 -9.80 -25.89 -12.71
CA LEU A 183 -8.80 -25.14 -11.96
C LEU A 183 -8.72 -23.67 -12.41
N ILE A 184 -8.88 -23.38 -13.74
CA ILE A 184 -8.94 -22.00 -14.23
C ILE A 184 -10.19 -21.29 -13.72
N LYS A 185 -11.35 -21.93 -13.71
CA LYS A 185 -12.56 -21.36 -13.12
C LYS A 185 -12.38 -21.08 -11.64
N LEU A 186 -11.82 -22.03 -10.89
CA LEU A 186 -11.56 -21.85 -9.45
C LEU A 186 -10.60 -20.70 -9.20
N TYR A 187 -9.49 -20.64 -9.95
CA TYR A 187 -8.55 -19.52 -9.92
C TYR A 187 -9.25 -18.18 -10.18
N ALA A 188 -10.07 -18.11 -11.23
CA ALA A 188 -10.79 -16.89 -11.57
C ALA A 188 -11.78 -16.48 -10.47
N ILE A 189 -12.54 -17.41 -9.90
CA ILE A 189 -13.46 -17.15 -8.80
C ILE A 189 -12.71 -16.59 -7.59
N VAL A 190 -11.66 -17.25 -7.14
CA VAL A 190 -10.88 -16.82 -5.97
C VAL A 190 -10.24 -15.45 -6.21
N ASN A 191 -9.58 -15.27 -7.34
CA ASN A 191 -8.87 -14.05 -7.66
C ASN A 191 -9.83 -12.86 -7.82
N PHE A 192 -10.88 -12.99 -8.63
CA PHE A 192 -11.81 -11.89 -8.92
C PHE A 192 -12.84 -11.63 -7.82
N THR A 193 -13.07 -12.54 -6.88
CA THR A 193 -13.90 -12.27 -5.70
C THR A 193 -13.11 -11.51 -4.64
N ALA A 194 -11.86 -11.87 -4.40
CA ALA A 194 -11.02 -11.24 -3.40
C ALA A 194 -10.53 -9.84 -3.81
N LEU A 195 -10.22 -9.64 -5.08
CA LEU A 195 -9.63 -8.40 -5.60
C LEU A 195 -10.41 -7.11 -5.27
N PRO A 196 -11.73 -6.99 -5.55
CA PRO A 196 -12.45 -5.76 -5.29
C PRO A 196 -12.49 -5.39 -3.80
N ALA A 197 -12.74 -6.38 -2.95
CA ALA A 197 -12.80 -6.17 -1.50
C ALA A 197 -11.45 -5.76 -0.92
N ALA A 198 -10.38 -6.43 -1.33
CA ALA A 198 -9.01 -6.10 -0.91
C ALA A 198 -8.58 -4.73 -1.44
N TYR A 199 -8.89 -4.41 -2.68
CA TYR A 199 -8.57 -3.14 -3.32
C TYR A 199 -9.18 -1.96 -2.58
N VAL A 200 -10.50 -2.03 -2.30
CA VAL A 200 -11.21 -1.03 -1.51
C VAL A 200 -10.68 -0.99 -0.07
N GLY A 201 -10.52 -2.15 0.56
CA GLY A 201 -10.05 -2.23 1.94
C GLY A 201 -8.65 -1.62 2.13
N MET A 202 -7.68 -1.98 1.29
CA MET A 202 -6.34 -1.38 1.33
C MET A 202 -6.40 0.14 1.11
N SER A 203 -7.14 0.60 0.11
CA SER A 203 -7.25 2.02 -0.22
C SER A 203 -7.84 2.85 0.90
N VAL A 204 -8.93 2.38 1.51
CA VAL A 204 -9.58 3.05 2.65
C VAL A 204 -8.63 3.17 3.83
N PHE A 205 -7.90 2.09 4.18
CA PHE A 205 -6.95 2.15 5.29
C PHE A 205 -5.72 3.01 4.98
N VAL A 206 -5.25 3.06 3.73
CA VAL A 206 -4.17 3.98 3.33
C VAL A 206 -4.64 5.43 3.44
N ILE A 207 -5.84 5.76 2.97
CA ILE A 207 -6.42 7.11 3.12
C ILE A 207 -6.60 7.45 4.61
N TYR A 208 -7.12 6.53 5.41
CA TYR A 208 -7.28 6.73 6.86
C TYR A 208 -5.93 6.97 7.55
N MET A 209 -4.90 6.25 7.13
CA MET A 209 -3.52 6.42 7.62
C MET A 209 -2.98 7.83 7.31
N LEU A 210 -3.16 8.32 6.07
CA LEU A 210 -2.74 9.66 5.67
C LEU A 210 -3.53 10.76 6.39
N ALA A 211 -4.84 10.57 6.56
CA ALA A 211 -5.66 11.49 7.33
C ALA A 211 -5.24 11.55 8.81
N SER A 212 -4.85 10.41 9.39
CA SER A 212 -4.34 10.34 10.76
C SER A 212 -2.98 11.06 10.91
N ASP A 213 -2.11 10.96 9.90
CA ASP A 213 -0.82 11.68 9.90
C ASP A 213 -1.05 13.19 9.84
N LEU A 214 -1.95 13.64 8.96
CA LEU A 214 -2.30 15.06 8.84
C LEU A 214 -2.94 15.60 10.14
N ALA A 215 -3.85 14.83 10.75
CA ALA A 215 -4.48 15.22 12.02
C ALA A 215 -3.46 15.37 13.15
N GLU A 216 -2.42 14.51 13.21
CA GLU A 216 -1.34 14.63 14.20
C GLU A 216 -0.46 15.85 13.92
N GLU A 217 -0.13 16.12 12.67
CA GLU A 217 0.63 17.33 12.28
C GLU A 217 -0.13 18.60 12.66
N MET A 218 -1.42 18.68 12.34
CA MET A 218 -2.27 19.82 12.73
C MET A 218 -2.37 19.96 14.26
N LYS A 219 -2.41 18.83 14.98
CA LYS A 219 -2.41 18.87 16.45
C LYS A 219 -1.10 19.41 17.02
N LEU A 220 0.04 19.04 16.43
CA LEU A 220 1.35 19.58 16.85
C LEU A 220 1.43 21.09 16.58
N LEU A 221 1.03 21.55 15.42
CA LEU A 221 0.96 22.99 15.09
C LEU A 221 0.04 23.75 16.03
N ALA A 222 -1.09 23.17 16.46
CA ALA A 222 -2.00 23.78 17.43
C ALA A 222 -1.48 23.76 18.89
N MET A 223 -0.35 23.10 19.17
CA MET A 223 0.27 23.01 20.49
C MET A 223 1.51 23.90 20.68
N THR A 224 2.01 24.53 19.63
CA THR A 224 3.15 25.44 19.66
C THR A 224 2.73 26.88 19.47
N ASP A 225 3.50 27.80 20.00
CA ASP A 225 3.37 29.23 19.76
C ASP A 225 4.19 29.58 18.49
N PRO A 226 3.59 30.21 17.47
CA PRO A 226 4.26 30.45 16.18
C PRO A 226 5.38 31.49 16.25
N LEU A 227 5.48 32.26 17.33
CA LEU A 227 6.52 33.29 17.50
C LEU A 227 7.77 32.77 18.21
N THR A 228 7.57 31.81 19.12
CA THR A 228 8.65 31.34 20.00
C THR A 228 9.04 29.89 19.80
N ASP A 229 8.29 29.13 18.98
CA ASP A 229 8.40 27.65 18.81
C ASP A 229 8.27 26.85 20.11
N CYS A 230 7.95 27.52 21.22
CA CYS A 230 7.67 26.86 22.51
C CYS A 230 6.25 26.29 22.51
N PHE A 231 5.98 25.36 23.44
CA PHE A 231 4.61 24.95 23.69
C PHE A 231 3.76 26.13 24.13
N ASN A 232 2.60 26.33 23.48
CA ASN A 232 1.58 27.21 24.01
C ASN A 232 0.94 26.57 25.26
N ARG A 233 0.04 27.28 25.94
CA ARG A 233 -0.63 26.80 27.16
C ARG A 233 -1.22 25.39 26.99
N ARG A 234 -1.89 25.11 25.87
CA ARG A 234 -2.50 23.81 25.57
C ARG A 234 -1.45 22.72 25.38
N GLY A 235 -0.39 23.02 24.67
CA GLY A 235 0.75 22.12 24.44
C GLY A 235 1.46 21.77 25.73
N PHE A 236 1.72 22.78 26.58
CA PHE A 236 2.34 22.57 27.89
C PHE A 236 1.52 21.63 28.77
N TYR A 237 0.22 21.88 28.96
CA TYR A 237 -0.63 21.02 29.80
C TYR A 237 -0.72 19.60 29.27
N SER A 238 -0.84 19.43 27.96
CA SER A 238 -0.90 18.10 27.34
C SER A 238 0.40 17.31 27.55
N HIS A 239 1.54 17.96 27.36
CA HIS A 239 2.86 17.34 27.50
C HIS A 239 3.20 17.06 28.98
N ALA A 240 2.93 18.00 29.86
CA ALA A 240 3.13 17.83 31.32
C ALA A 240 2.29 16.68 31.87
N LYS A 241 1.00 16.57 31.48
CA LYS A 241 0.14 15.46 31.88
C LYS A 241 0.70 14.10 31.42
N GLN A 242 1.16 14.01 30.21
CA GLN A 242 1.77 12.76 29.68
C GLN A 242 3.04 12.42 30.47
N LYS A 243 3.90 13.43 30.74
CA LYS A 243 5.15 13.23 31.46
C LYS A 243 4.92 12.81 32.91
N LEU A 244 3.94 13.37 33.56
CA LEU A 244 3.55 12.96 34.92
C LEU A 244 3.05 11.51 34.98
N LEU A 245 2.28 11.06 33.98
CA LEU A 245 1.84 9.66 33.88
C LEU A 245 3.00 8.69 33.64
N GLU A 246 4.02 9.10 32.90
CA GLU A 246 5.25 8.31 32.70
C GLU A 246 6.04 8.20 34.01
N LEU A 247 6.18 9.31 34.76
CA LEU A 247 6.88 9.36 36.03
C LEU A 247 6.18 8.53 37.14
N GLN A 248 4.86 8.42 37.09
CA GLN A 248 4.12 7.53 38.01
C GLN A 248 4.48 6.05 37.86
N LYS A 249 4.97 5.64 36.64
CA LYS A 249 5.36 4.27 36.37
C LYS A 249 6.81 3.96 36.77
N GLN A 250 7.62 4.98 37.01
CA GLN A 250 9.02 4.87 37.38
C GLN A 250 9.29 5.89 38.53
N PRO A 251 10.00 5.51 39.62
CA PRO A 251 10.27 6.41 40.72
C PRO A 251 11.29 7.49 40.29
N GLN A 252 10.82 8.53 39.64
CA GLN A 252 11.61 9.68 39.23
C GLN A 252 10.97 10.96 39.75
N HIS A 253 11.80 11.95 40.03
CA HIS A 253 11.35 13.26 40.48
C HIS A 253 11.18 14.21 39.28
N ALA A 254 10.17 15.08 39.35
CA ALA A 254 9.97 16.19 38.41
C ALA A 254 10.04 17.51 39.16
N CYS A 255 10.58 18.54 38.54
CA CYS A 255 10.56 19.91 39.01
C CYS A 255 9.83 20.80 38.01
N LEU A 256 8.97 21.67 38.48
CA LEU A 256 8.29 22.70 37.70
C LEU A 256 8.90 24.05 38.00
N ILE A 257 9.39 24.75 36.98
CA ILE A 257 9.90 26.11 37.11
C ILE A 257 8.88 27.04 36.47
N TYR A 258 8.43 28.02 37.24
CA TYR A 258 7.52 29.07 36.76
C TYR A 258 8.31 30.36 36.61
N TRP A 259 8.15 31.01 35.44
CA TRP A 259 8.80 32.28 35.10
C TRP A 259 7.75 33.31 34.78
N ASP A 260 8.00 34.56 35.23
CA ASP A 260 7.23 35.72 34.82
C ASP A 260 8.19 36.87 34.45
N ILE A 261 7.80 37.68 33.47
CA ILE A 261 8.59 38.84 33.04
C ILE A 261 7.97 40.08 33.69
N ASP A 262 8.69 40.68 34.65
CA ASP A 262 8.27 41.91 35.29
C ASP A 262 8.14 43.04 34.26
N LYS A 263 7.03 43.80 34.39
CA LYS A 263 6.75 45.01 33.57
C LYS A 263 6.64 44.75 32.06
N PHE A 264 6.26 43.56 31.61
CA PHE A 264 6.10 43.24 30.19
C PHE A 264 5.05 44.13 29.45
N LYS A 265 4.16 44.80 30.16
CA LYS A 265 3.12 45.70 29.63
C LYS A 265 3.40 47.20 29.92
N ALA A 266 4.63 47.59 30.20
CA ALA A 266 4.99 48.97 30.41
C ALA A 266 5.30 49.69 29.10
#